data_fefad04cc3870337d9f2c974179a7ccb
#
_entry.id   fefad04cc3870337d9f2c974179a7ccb
#
_cell.length_a   1.000
_cell.length_b   1.000
_cell.length_c   1.000
_cell.angle_alpha   90.00
_cell.angle_beta   90.00
_cell.angle_gamma   90.00
#
_symmetry.space_group_name_H-M   'P 1'
#
loop_
_entity.id
_entity.type
_entity.pdbx_description
1 polymer ?
#
loop_
_entity_poly.entity_id
_entity_poly.type
_entity_poly.pdbx_seq_one_letter_code
_entity_poly.pdbx_strand_id
1 'polypeptide(L)'
;MYHDVYTDGSSLGNPGPGGWGVVSDIYKLCGGQPNTTNNRMEMTGILRALEECVKRDIQEVCIYTDSNYVKQGITQWIHKWKKNGWRTSSGSDVKNKDLWIEIDTLRNQ
;
A
#
# COMPACT_ATOMS: atom_id res chain seq x y z
N MET A 1 13.32 -6.35 17.24
CA MET A 1 12.04 -5.75 17.66
C MET A 1 11.35 -5.10 16.47
N TYR A 2 10.07 -5.35 16.30
CA TYR A 2 9.32 -4.77 15.20
C TYR A 2 8.81 -3.39 15.55
N HIS A 3 8.83 -2.52 14.55
CA HIS A 3 8.20 -1.22 14.60
C HIS A 3 6.74 -1.38 14.13
N ASP A 4 5.79 -1.07 15.00
CA ASP A 4 4.37 -1.23 14.69
C ASP A 4 3.80 0.02 14.03
N VAL A 5 3.12 -0.17 12.89
CA VAL A 5 2.52 0.91 12.12
C VAL A 5 1.09 0.55 11.75
N TYR A 6 0.17 1.46 12.02
CA TYR A 6 -1.24 1.30 11.67
C TYR A 6 -1.58 2.19 10.48
N THR A 7 -2.22 1.62 9.47
CA THR A 7 -2.61 2.35 8.27
C THR A 7 -4.10 2.23 8.01
N ASP A 8 -4.67 3.27 7.42
CA ASP A 8 -6.07 3.29 7.04
C ASP A 8 -6.25 4.20 5.82
N GLY A 9 -7.26 3.91 5.01
CA GLY A 9 -7.57 4.70 3.84
C GLY A 9 -9.00 4.47 3.38
N SER A 10 -9.60 5.49 2.83
CA SER A 10 -10.97 5.39 2.32
C SER A 10 -11.24 6.46 1.28
N SER A 11 -12.34 6.31 0.54
CA SER A 11 -12.82 7.32 -0.40
C SER A 11 -14.32 7.51 -0.25
N LEU A 12 -14.77 8.72 -0.56
CA LEU A 12 -16.20 9.05 -0.64
C LEU A 12 -16.64 8.81 -2.08
N GLY A 13 -17.12 7.60 -2.35
CA GLY A 13 -17.41 7.17 -3.70
C GLY A 13 -16.22 6.42 -4.31
N ASN A 14 -16.43 5.81 -5.45
CA ASN A 14 -15.44 4.92 -6.06
C ASN A 14 -15.50 5.03 -7.59
N PRO A 15 -14.88 6.06 -8.20
CA PRO A 15 -13.93 7.01 -7.62
C PRO A 15 -14.58 8.22 -6.93
N GLY A 16 -13.79 8.91 -6.10
CA GLY A 16 -14.21 10.13 -5.39
C GLY A 16 -13.08 10.64 -4.54
N PRO A 17 -13.32 11.72 -3.77
CA PRO A 17 -12.28 12.23 -2.88
C PRO A 17 -11.99 11.21 -1.78
N GLY A 18 -10.71 11.08 -1.44
CA GLY A 18 -10.30 10.11 -0.44
C GLY A 18 -9.12 10.58 0.37
N GLY A 19 -8.82 9.82 1.43
CA GLY A 19 -7.71 10.12 2.31
C GLY A 19 -7.10 8.86 2.89
N TRP A 20 -5.90 9.02 3.43
CA TRP A 20 -5.15 7.95 4.07
C TRP A 20 -4.47 8.46 5.33
N GLY A 21 -4.21 7.55 6.26
CA GLY A 21 -3.51 7.87 7.49
C GLY A 21 -2.51 6.78 7.86
N VAL A 22 -1.44 7.18 8.54
CA VAL A 22 -0.39 6.30 9.04
C VAL A 22 -0.05 6.74 10.46
N VAL A 23 -0.10 5.81 11.41
CA VAL A 23 0.17 6.11 12.82
C VAL A 23 1.16 5.10 13.39
N SER A 24 2.20 5.62 14.02
CA SER A 24 3.14 4.83 14.81
C SER A 24 3.43 5.57 16.12
N ASP A 25 4.28 4.98 16.96
CA ASP A 25 4.67 5.63 18.22
C ASP A 25 5.47 6.91 18.01
N ILE A 26 6.14 7.03 16.87
CA ILE A 26 7.11 8.10 16.64
C ILE A 26 6.69 9.10 15.55
N TYR A 27 5.61 8.83 14.83
CA TYR A 27 5.12 9.76 13.82
C TYR A 27 3.65 9.52 13.46
N LYS A 28 3.04 10.52 12.86
CA LYS A 28 1.72 10.44 12.25
C LYS A 28 1.77 11.12 10.90
N LEU A 29 1.22 10.47 9.88
CA LEU A 29 1.13 11.02 8.53
C LEU A 29 -0.30 10.91 8.03
N CYS A 30 -0.70 11.85 7.19
CA CYS A 30 -1.97 11.78 6.51
C CYS A 30 -1.92 12.54 5.20
N GLY A 31 -2.85 12.23 4.31
CA GLY A 31 -2.94 12.90 3.03
C GLY A 31 -4.26 12.58 2.34
N GLY A 32 -4.47 13.19 1.18
CA GLY A 32 -5.70 13.00 0.44
C GLY A 32 -5.50 13.13 -1.04
N GLN A 33 -6.52 12.68 -1.78
CA GLN A 33 -6.58 12.77 -3.23
C GLN A 33 -7.99 13.20 -3.64
N PRO A 34 -8.14 14.08 -4.64
CA PRO A 34 -9.47 14.54 -5.04
C PRO A 34 -10.26 13.50 -5.83
N ASN A 35 -9.59 12.53 -6.46
CA ASN A 35 -10.24 11.52 -7.30
C ASN A 35 -9.50 10.21 -7.17
N THR A 36 -10.00 9.30 -6.32
CA THR A 36 -9.32 8.05 -6.00
C THR A 36 -10.33 6.97 -5.62
N THR A 37 -9.83 5.82 -5.17
CA THR A 37 -10.66 4.69 -4.71
C THR A 37 -10.23 4.24 -3.32
N ASN A 38 -11.10 3.49 -2.63
CA ASN A 38 -10.78 2.90 -1.33
C ASN A 38 -9.47 2.11 -1.38
N ASN A 39 -9.35 1.22 -2.39
CA ASN A 39 -8.17 0.37 -2.50
C ASN A 39 -6.90 1.18 -2.71
N ARG A 40 -6.96 2.23 -3.53
CA ARG A 40 -5.79 3.08 -3.75
C ARG A 40 -5.40 3.83 -2.49
N MET A 41 -6.36 4.28 -1.69
CA MET A 41 -6.06 4.98 -0.44
C MET A 41 -5.46 4.02 0.61
N GLU A 42 -5.97 2.79 0.70
CA GLU A 42 -5.38 1.77 1.55
C GLU A 42 -3.93 1.47 1.14
N MET A 43 -3.70 1.31 -0.17
CA MET A 43 -2.36 1.06 -0.71
C MET A 43 -1.43 2.24 -0.48
N THR A 44 -1.94 3.46 -0.65
CA THR A 44 -1.13 4.67 -0.45
C THR A 44 -0.67 4.78 1.00
N GLY A 45 -1.55 4.48 1.96
CA GLY A 45 -1.17 4.46 3.38
C GLY A 45 0.00 3.52 3.64
N ILE A 46 -0.06 2.31 3.10
CA ILE A 46 1.03 1.33 3.25
C ILE A 46 2.30 1.81 2.55
N LEU A 47 2.18 2.38 1.36
CA LEU A 47 3.32 2.91 0.62
C LEU A 47 4.03 4.01 1.42
N ARG A 48 3.28 4.95 2.00
CA ARG A 48 3.84 6.02 2.82
C ARG A 48 4.51 5.49 4.09
N ALA A 49 3.93 4.44 4.70
CA ALA A 49 4.54 3.78 5.85
C ALA A 49 5.88 3.15 5.48
N LEU A 50 5.96 2.48 4.33
CA LEU A 50 7.22 1.89 3.86
C LEU A 50 8.26 2.96 3.52
N GLU A 51 7.85 4.06 2.92
CA GLU A 51 8.75 5.19 2.64
C GLU A 51 9.35 5.75 3.92
N GLU A 52 8.54 5.89 4.98
CA GLU A 52 9.04 6.35 6.27
C GLU A 52 10.03 5.37 6.89
N CYS A 53 9.79 4.06 6.73
CA CYS A 53 10.73 3.05 7.22
C CYS A 53 12.09 3.18 6.54
N VAL A 54 12.11 3.37 5.23
CA VAL A 54 13.34 3.56 4.48
C VAL A 54 14.04 4.84 4.94
N LYS A 55 13.29 5.93 5.04
CA LYS A 55 13.82 7.23 5.44
C LYS A 55 14.44 7.20 6.85
N ARG A 56 13.85 6.44 7.76
CA ARG A 56 14.29 6.35 9.15
C ARG A 56 15.19 5.14 9.43
N ASP A 57 15.54 4.38 8.38
CA ASP A 57 16.38 3.18 8.49
C ASP A 57 15.80 2.14 9.45
N ILE A 58 14.48 1.95 9.37
CA ILE A 58 13.77 0.93 10.15
C ILE A 58 13.76 -0.36 9.34
N GLN A 59 14.42 -1.40 9.88
CA GLN A 59 14.59 -2.68 9.15
C GLN A 59 13.44 -3.65 9.36
N GLU A 60 12.80 -3.62 10.51
CA GLU A 60 11.73 -4.55 10.85
C GLU A 60 10.46 -3.78 11.17
N VAL A 61 9.43 -3.98 10.37
CA VAL A 61 8.16 -3.27 10.52
C VAL A 61 7.00 -4.25 10.44
N CYS A 62 6.02 -4.05 11.30
CA CYS A 62 4.75 -4.75 11.25
C CYS A 62 3.67 -3.74 10.90
N ILE A 63 3.07 -3.89 9.72
CA ILE A 63 2.05 -2.97 9.24
C ILE A 63 0.68 -3.61 9.45
N TYR A 64 -0.18 -2.90 10.17
CA TYR A 64 -1.56 -3.33 10.45
C TYR A 64 -2.52 -2.61 9.52
N THR A 65 -3.26 -3.36 8.73
CA THR A 65 -4.26 -2.82 7.81
C THR A 65 -5.52 -3.67 7.84
N ASP A 66 -6.68 -3.04 7.66
CA ASP A 66 -7.96 -3.73 7.54
C ASP A 66 -8.23 -4.23 6.13
N SER A 67 -7.43 -3.81 5.16
CA SER A 67 -7.69 -4.11 3.75
C SER A 67 -7.33 -5.56 3.41
N ASN A 68 -8.35 -6.38 3.17
CA ASN A 68 -8.14 -7.74 2.68
C ASN A 68 -7.53 -7.73 1.28
N TYR A 69 -7.89 -6.75 0.45
CA TYR A 69 -7.34 -6.59 -0.88
C TYR A 69 -5.82 -6.45 -0.83
N VAL A 70 -5.32 -5.57 0.03
CA VAL A 70 -3.87 -5.34 0.16
C VAL A 70 -3.19 -6.55 0.76
N LYS A 71 -3.77 -7.17 1.80
CA LYS A 71 -3.21 -8.37 2.43
C LYS A 71 -3.04 -9.49 1.42
N GLN A 72 -4.07 -9.79 0.64
CA GLN A 72 -4.02 -10.83 -0.37
C GLN A 72 -3.03 -10.50 -1.48
N GLY A 73 -2.98 -9.25 -1.90
CA GLY A 73 -2.05 -8.83 -2.93
C GLY A 73 -0.60 -9.04 -2.53
N ILE A 74 -0.24 -8.63 -1.32
CA ILE A 74 1.14 -8.75 -0.84
C ILE A 74 1.53 -10.20 -0.59
N THR A 75 0.62 -11.01 -0.05
CA THR A 75 0.95 -12.39 0.35
C THR A 75 0.80 -13.40 -0.78
N GLN A 76 -0.08 -13.15 -1.74
CA GLN A 76 -0.41 -14.16 -2.77
C GLN A 76 -0.22 -13.66 -4.18
N TRP A 77 -0.82 -12.52 -4.54
CA TRP A 77 -0.93 -12.09 -5.94
C TRP A 77 0.35 -11.49 -6.51
N ILE A 78 1.10 -10.75 -5.69
CA ILE A 78 2.26 -9.99 -6.16
C ILE A 78 3.34 -10.89 -6.75
N HIS A 79 3.53 -12.07 -6.17
CA HIS A 79 4.52 -13.04 -6.66
C HIS A 79 4.18 -13.53 -8.06
N LYS A 80 2.90 -13.79 -8.30
CA LYS A 80 2.41 -14.24 -9.60
C LYS A 80 2.50 -13.11 -10.64
N TRP A 81 2.12 -11.91 -10.25
CA TRP A 81 2.17 -10.75 -11.15
C TRP A 81 3.59 -10.43 -11.58
N LYS A 82 4.56 -10.53 -10.69
CA LYS A 82 5.96 -10.29 -11.03
C LYS A 82 6.44 -11.25 -12.10
N LYS A 83 6.02 -12.50 -12.04
CA LYS A 83 6.36 -13.51 -13.06
C LYS A 83 5.68 -13.24 -14.39
N ASN A 84 4.51 -12.64 -14.37
CA ASN A 84 3.70 -12.39 -15.58
C ASN A 84 3.88 -10.98 -16.16
N GLY A 85 4.89 -10.24 -15.71
CA GLY A 85 5.13 -8.89 -16.19
C GLY A 85 4.05 -7.89 -15.76
N TRP A 86 3.44 -8.12 -14.60
CA TRP A 86 2.37 -7.28 -14.04
C TRP A 86 1.12 -7.26 -14.90
N ARG A 87 0.79 -8.40 -15.48
CA ARG A 87 -0.42 -8.59 -16.29
C ARG A 87 -1.30 -9.67 -15.69
N THR A 88 -2.61 -9.52 -15.91
CA THR A 88 -3.58 -10.55 -15.53
C THR A 88 -3.51 -11.72 -16.51
N SER A 89 -4.22 -12.80 -16.20
CA SER A 89 -4.31 -13.96 -17.08
C SER A 89 -4.90 -13.62 -18.45
N SER A 90 -5.71 -12.58 -18.54
CA SER A 90 -6.30 -12.11 -19.79
C SER A 90 -5.37 -11.19 -20.59
N GLY A 91 -4.18 -10.88 -20.08
CA GLY A 91 -3.21 -10.04 -20.76
C GLY A 91 -3.34 -8.55 -20.48
N SER A 92 -4.29 -8.15 -19.65
CA SER A 92 -4.46 -6.74 -19.23
C SER A 92 -3.51 -6.39 -18.10
N ASP A 93 -3.20 -5.10 -17.95
CA ASP A 93 -2.40 -4.63 -16.81
C ASP A 93 -3.14 -4.92 -15.50
N VAL A 94 -2.38 -5.28 -14.48
CA VAL A 94 -2.92 -5.47 -13.13
C VAL A 94 -3.47 -4.14 -12.62
N LYS A 95 -4.67 -4.19 -12.01
CA LYS A 95 -5.30 -3.01 -11.44
C LYS A 95 -4.42 -2.43 -10.34
N ASN A 96 -4.25 -1.11 -10.34
CA ASN A 96 -3.38 -0.40 -9.40
C ASN A 96 -1.90 -0.82 -9.52
N LYS A 97 -1.49 -1.24 -10.70
CA LYS A 97 -0.14 -1.71 -11.00
C LYS A 97 0.94 -0.74 -10.51
N ASP A 98 0.73 0.56 -10.71
CA ASP A 98 1.68 1.60 -10.30
C ASP A 98 2.01 1.50 -8.80
N LEU A 99 0.98 1.37 -7.97
CA LEU A 99 1.14 1.29 -6.51
C LEU A 99 1.73 -0.05 -6.09
N TRP A 100 1.32 -1.15 -6.74
CA TRP A 100 1.86 -2.48 -6.42
C TRP A 100 3.36 -2.56 -6.67
N ILE A 101 3.82 -1.98 -7.77
CA ILE A 101 5.26 -1.97 -8.11
C ILE A 101 6.04 -1.16 -7.08
N GLU A 102 5.54 0.01 -6.69
CA GLU A 102 6.21 0.84 -5.69
C GLU A 102 6.27 0.16 -4.32
N ILE A 103 5.18 -0.47 -3.90
CA ILE A 103 5.13 -1.20 -2.63
C ILE A 103 6.14 -2.34 -2.64
N ASP A 104 6.19 -3.11 -3.72
CA ASP A 104 7.13 -4.23 -3.84
C ASP A 104 8.58 -3.75 -3.81
N THR A 105 8.88 -2.66 -4.51
CA THR A 105 10.23 -2.08 -4.53
C THR A 105 10.69 -1.68 -3.14
N LEU A 106 9.84 -0.96 -2.39
CA LEU A 106 10.19 -0.50 -1.04
C LEU A 106 10.26 -1.65 -0.04
N ARG A 107 9.38 -2.65 -0.19
CA ARG A 107 9.37 -3.81 0.69
C ARG A 107 10.68 -4.60 0.62
N ASN A 108 11.32 -4.60 -0.54
CA ASN A 108 12.57 -5.34 -0.77
C ASN A 108 13.83 -4.55 -0.40
N GLN A 109 13.69 -3.34 0.07
CA GLN A 109 14.81 -2.56 0.61
C GLN A 109 14.97 -2.83 2.13
#